data_4a77350d4ef3309eb156d2a5bdb01717
#
_entry.id   4a77350d4ef3309eb156d2a5bdb01717
#
_cell.length_a   1.000
_cell.length_b   1.000
_cell.length_c   1.000
_cell.angle_alpha   90.00
_cell.angle_beta   90.00
_cell.angle_gamma   90.00
#
_symmetry.space_group_name_H-M   'P 1'
#
loop_
_entity.id
_entity.type
_entity.pdbx_description
1 polymer ?
#
loop_
_entity_poly.entity_id
_entity_poly.type
_entity_poly.pdbx_seq_one_letter_code
_entity_poly.pdbx_strand_id
1 'polypeptide(L)'
;MGFLDVARGLFRKKHADDDMPCSIVMLLRSPFAMSEEILKAAASKAFGVPYDGSNAMYFVGWHPRLKTVKAGPYLISVLEAEEPYLGDPAEVAQGFKNKRLEEAWIEHRTWVAFDLMNGEVPKKQAYTVLAKLAAELLDTRCAGIYLPRENQFTIQSDGSAEMHLRKMKG
;
A
#
# COMPACT_ATOMS: atom_id res chain seq x y z
N MET A 1 -14.84 -16.04 -17.62
CA MET A 1 -13.57 -16.07 -16.87
C MET A 1 -13.90 -15.99 -15.38
N GLY A 2 -13.53 -17.01 -14.65
CA GLY A 2 -13.73 -17.00 -13.20
C GLY A 2 -12.67 -16.13 -12.52
N PHE A 3 -13.02 -15.56 -11.38
CA PHE A 3 -12.13 -14.77 -10.52
C PHE A 3 -10.80 -15.50 -10.18
N LEU A 4 -10.84 -16.84 -10.10
CA LEU A 4 -9.67 -17.71 -9.93
C LEU A 4 -8.64 -17.57 -11.04
N ASP A 5 -9.06 -17.32 -12.28
CA ASP A 5 -8.14 -17.13 -13.40
C ASP A 5 -7.42 -15.79 -13.31
N VAL A 6 -8.08 -14.76 -12.78
CA VAL A 6 -7.49 -13.43 -12.54
C VAL A 6 -6.48 -13.51 -11.41
N ALA A 7 -6.82 -14.16 -10.29
CA ALA A 7 -5.90 -14.32 -9.15
C ALA A 7 -4.68 -15.17 -9.51
N ARG A 8 -4.88 -16.29 -10.23
CA ARG A 8 -3.78 -17.11 -10.75
C ARG A 8 -2.94 -16.38 -11.79
N GLY A 9 -3.55 -15.52 -12.60
CA GLY A 9 -2.87 -14.66 -13.56
C GLY A 9 -1.98 -13.62 -12.89
N LEU A 10 -2.45 -13.01 -11.80
CA LEU A 10 -1.68 -12.05 -11.00
C LEU A 10 -0.40 -12.65 -10.42
N PHE A 11 -0.45 -13.92 -9.97
CA PHE A 11 0.73 -14.60 -9.40
C PHE A 11 1.63 -15.29 -10.46
N ARG A 12 1.23 -15.35 -11.71
CA ARG A 12 1.99 -16.04 -12.78
C ARG A 12 2.73 -15.13 -13.77
N LYS A 13 2.36 -13.85 -13.89
CA LYS A 13 2.95 -12.97 -14.92
C LYS A 13 4.08 -12.11 -14.36
N LYS A 14 5.30 -12.54 -14.58
CA LYS A 14 6.54 -11.80 -14.25
C LYS A 14 6.94 -10.75 -15.31
N HIS A 15 6.18 -10.57 -16.39
CA HIS A 15 6.64 -9.80 -17.57
C HIS A 15 5.60 -8.86 -18.23
N ALA A 16 4.44 -8.57 -17.61
CA ALA A 16 3.40 -7.80 -18.31
C ALA A 16 3.18 -6.37 -17.73
N ASP A 17 3.94 -5.90 -16.73
CA ASP A 17 3.47 -4.81 -15.89
C ASP A 17 4.41 -3.62 -15.75
N ASP A 18 5.22 -3.29 -16.76
CA ASP A 18 5.95 -2.02 -16.78
C ASP A 18 5.00 -0.80 -16.84
N ASP A 19 3.75 -1.02 -17.25
CA ASP A 19 2.73 0.03 -17.33
C ASP A 19 1.87 0.16 -16.06
N MET A 20 1.96 -0.76 -15.11
CA MET A 20 1.23 -0.63 -13.84
C MET A 20 1.86 0.45 -12.95
N PRO A 21 1.04 1.31 -12.30
CA PRO A 21 1.56 2.26 -11.33
C PRO A 21 2.22 1.53 -10.17
N CYS A 22 3.23 2.15 -9.57
CA CYS A 22 3.79 1.66 -8.32
C CYS A 22 2.76 1.84 -7.22
N SER A 23 2.51 0.78 -6.46
CA SER A 23 1.55 0.74 -5.38
C SER A 23 2.10 -0.04 -4.19
N ILE A 24 1.77 0.42 -2.99
CA ILE A 24 1.97 -0.35 -1.75
C ILE A 24 0.58 -0.56 -1.13
N VAL A 25 0.22 -1.81 -0.88
CA VAL A 25 -1.05 -2.16 -0.24
C VAL A 25 -0.78 -2.73 1.14
N MET A 26 -1.28 -2.06 2.18
CA MET A 26 -1.29 -2.60 3.54
C MET A 26 -2.53 -3.47 3.72
N LEU A 27 -2.34 -4.73 4.04
CA LEU A 27 -3.41 -5.66 4.39
C LEU A 27 -3.61 -5.66 5.89
N LEU A 28 -4.82 -5.35 6.34
CA LEU A 28 -5.14 -5.10 7.74
C LEU A 28 -6.14 -6.11 8.30
N ARG A 29 -5.97 -6.47 9.58
CA ARG A 29 -6.90 -7.35 10.29
C ARG A 29 -8.19 -6.67 10.70
N SER A 30 -8.17 -5.33 10.83
CA SER A 30 -9.29 -4.49 11.20
C SER A 30 -9.22 -3.14 10.50
N PRO A 31 -10.35 -2.40 10.37
CA PRO A 31 -10.37 -1.10 9.70
C PRO A 31 -9.37 -0.11 10.29
N PHE A 32 -8.72 0.65 9.42
CA PHE A 32 -7.74 1.66 9.85
C PHE A 32 -8.41 2.87 10.51
N ALA A 33 -9.64 3.20 10.13
CA ALA A 33 -10.35 4.41 10.55
C ALA A 33 -9.52 5.69 10.26
N MET A 34 -9.08 5.85 9.01
CA MET A 34 -8.30 6.99 8.57
C MET A 34 -9.05 8.30 8.83
N SER A 35 -8.36 9.28 9.43
CA SER A 35 -8.82 10.66 9.52
C SER A 35 -7.88 11.61 8.79
N GLU A 36 -8.38 12.80 8.48
CA GLU A 36 -7.55 13.82 7.83
C GLU A 36 -6.34 14.19 8.69
N GLU A 37 -6.53 14.28 10.01
CA GLU A 37 -5.48 14.59 10.97
C GLU A 37 -4.41 13.50 11.03
N ILE A 38 -4.82 12.23 11.03
CA ILE A 38 -3.90 11.08 11.00
C ILE A 38 -3.06 11.12 9.72
N LEU A 39 -3.70 11.36 8.59
CA LEU A 39 -2.99 11.40 7.30
C LEU A 39 -2.04 12.60 7.20
N LYS A 40 -2.45 13.78 7.68
CA LYS A 40 -1.59 14.98 7.75
C LYS A 40 -0.38 14.76 8.66
N ALA A 41 -0.59 14.17 9.84
CA ALA A 41 0.49 13.86 10.78
C ALA A 41 1.49 12.87 10.17
N ALA A 42 1.01 11.81 9.54
CA ALA A 42 1.85 10.82 8.87
C ALA A 42 2.65 11.43 7.70
N ALA A 43 1.99 12.23 6.86
CA ALA A 43 2.63 12.93 5.75
C ALA A 43 3.71 13.92 6.23
N SER A 44 3.41 14.67 7.29
CA SER A 44 4.36 15.61 7.89
C SER A 44 5.63 14.91 8.36
N LYS A 45 5.50 13.78 9.04
CA LYS A 45 6.62 12.94 9.48
C LYS A 45 7.37 12.34 8.29
N ALA A 46 6.64 11.80 7.31
CA ALA A 46 7.20 11.12 6.16
C ALA A 46 8.08 12.05 5.31
N PHE A 47 7.64 13.29 5.12
CA PHE A 47 8.28 14.24 4.20
C PHE A 47 9.00 15.39 4.89
N GLY A 48 8.93 15.49 6.23
CA GLY A 48 9.64 16.51 7.00
C GLY A 48 9.16 17.95 6.76
N VAL A 49 7.90 18.11 6.34
CA VAL A 49 7.28 19.40 6.01
C VAL A 49 5.92 19.50 6.71
N PRO A 50 5.55 20.66 7.30
CA PRO A 50 4.21 20.82 7.87
C PRO A 50 3.10 20.70 6.83
N TYR A 51 2.07 19.93 7.16
CA TYR A 51 0.85 19.75 6.35
C TYR A 51 -0.31 20.55 6.96
N ASP A 52 -0.09 21.84 7.18
CA ASP A 52 -0.99 22.78 7.86
C ASP A 52 -1.67 23.80 6.92
N GLY A 53 -1.52 23.60 5.61
CA GLY A 53 -2.03 24.52 4.58
C GLY A 53 -1.09 25.68 4.23
N SER A 54 0.06 25.80 4.88
CA SER A 54 1.04 26.87 4.62
C SER A 54 1.85 26.69 3.34
N ASN A 55 1.88 25.48 2.77
CA ASN A 55 2.67 25.17 1.58
C ASN A 55 1.83 24.45 0.52
N ALA A 56 1.66 25.10 -0.64
CA ALA A 56 0.87 24.58 -1.76
C ALA A 56 1.44 23.30 -2.40
N MET A 57 2.72 22.97 -2.15
CA MET A 57 3.36 21.76 -2.65
C MET A 57 3.26 20.60 -1.67
N TYR A 58 2.75 20.81 -0.46
CA TYR A 58 2.63 19.80 0.60
C TYR A 58 1.28 19.93 1.29
N PHE A 59 0.32 19.16 0.83
CA PHE A 59 -1.04 19.18 1.37
C PHE A 59 -1.70 17.81 1.29
N VAL A 60 -2.74 17.62 2.10
CA VAL A 60 -3.68 16.50 2.03
C VAL A 60 -4.97 16.99 1.37
N GLY A 61 -5.37 16.34 0.28
CA GLY A 61 -6.70 16.48 -0.30
C GLY A 61 -7.62 15.44 0.35
N TRP A 62 -8.63 15.91 1.07
CA TRP A 62 -9.56 15.03 1.78
C TRP A 62 -10.92 14.96 1.10
N HIS A 63 -11.25 13.80 0.56
CA HIS A 63 -12.55 13.48 0.01
C HIS A 63 -12.96 12.09 0.48
N PRO A 64 -14.25 11.82 0.82
CA PRO A 64 -14.68 10.52 1.33
C PRO A 64 -14.27 9.31 0.48
N ARG A 65 -14.24 9.47 -0.85
CA ARG A 65 -13.92 8.39 -1.78
C ARG A 65 -12.47 8.38 -2.27
N LEU A 66 -11.77 9.50 -2.15
CA LEU A 66 -10.40 9.64 -2.63
C LEU A 66 -9.63 10.62 -1.75
N LYS A 67 -8.66 10.12 -1.06
CA LYS A 67 -7.71 10.92 -0.30
C LYS A 67 -6.42 11.03 -1.09
N THR A 68 -5.81 12.20 -1.08
CA THR A 68 -4.54 12.44 -1.79
C THR A 68 -3.54 13.11 -0.87
N VAL A 69 -2.27 12.78 -1.08
CA VAL A 69 -1.14 13.45 -0.41
C VAL A 69 -0.23 14.03 -1.48
N LYS A 70 -0.11 15.34 -1.49
CA LYS A 70 0.87 16.06 -2.32
C LYS A 70 2.17 16.17 -1.56
N ALA A 71 3.27 15.73 -2.14
CA ALA A 71 4.61 15.79 -1.55
C ALA A 71 5.62 16.29 -2.59
N GLY A 72 5.77 17.62 -2.68
CA GLY A 72 6.57 18.25 -3.71
C GLY A 72 6.03 17.93 -5.11
N PRO A 73 6.83 17.33 -6.01
CA PRO A 73 6.36 16.95 -7.34
C PRO A 73 5.44 15.71 -7.35
N TYR A 74 5.35 14.98 -6.24
CA TYR A 74 4.62 13.72 -6.18
C TYR A 74 3.18 13.89 -5.73
N LEU A 75 2.28 13.10 -6.32
CA LEU A 75 0.89 12.99 -5.90
C LEU A 75 0.60 11.52 -5.58
N ILE A 76 0.22 11.26 -4.34
CA ILE A 76 -0.10 9.92 -3.85
C ILE A 76 -1.62 9.85 -3.63
N SER A 77 -2.29 8.85 -4.20
CA SER A 77 -3.66 8.51 -3.79
C SER A 77 -3.63 7.54 -2.62
N VAL A 78 -4.57 7.72 -1.69
CA VAL A 78 -4.76 6.82 -0.54
C VAL A 78 -6.17 6.29 -0.60
N LEU A 79 -6.29 5.00 -0.89
CA LEU A 79 -7.56 4.29 -1.00
C LEU A 79 -7.69 3.30 0.15
N GLU A 80 -8.89 3.17 0.69
CA GLU A 80 -9.19 2.17 1.73
C GLU A 80 -10.52 1.50 1.45
N ALA A 81 -10.64 0.23 1.83
CA ALA A 81 -11.88 -0.50 1.77
C ALA A 81 -12.01 -1.49 2.93
N GLU A 82 -13.23 -1.63 3.44
CA GLU A 82 -13.58 -2.57 4.50
C GLU A 82 -14.00 -3.92 3.93
N GLU A 83 -13.20 -4.43 3.00
CA GLU A 83 -13.37 -5.72 2.35
C GLU A 83 -11.99 -6.35 2.09
N PRO A 84 -11.89 -7.68 1.92
CA PRO A 84 -10.62 -8.30 1.56
C PRO A 84 -10.10 -7.81 0.20
N TYR A 85 -8.81 -7.63 0.11
CA TYR A 85 -8.13 -7.26 -1.13
C TYR A 85 -8.12 -8.45 -2.11
N LEU A 86 -8.49 -8.21 -3.35
CA LEU A 86 -8.59 -9.23 -4.42
C LEU A 86 -9.65 -10.33 -4.19
N GLY A 87 -10.69 -10.07 -3.39
CA GLY A 87 -11.80 -10.98 -3.19
C GLY A 87 -11.62 -11.98 -2.06
N ASP A 88 -12.08 -13.23 -2.21
CA ASP A 88 -12.01 -14.22 -1.14
C ASP A 88 -10.56 -14.55 -0.76
N PRO A 89 -10.14 -14.27 0.48
CA PRO A 89 -8.77 -14.51 0.91
C PRO A 89 -8.34 -15.97 0.81
N ALA A 90 -9.26 -16.90 1.07
CA ALA A 90 -8.96 -18.33 0.99
C ALA A 90 -8.66 -18.78 -0.44
N GLU A 91 -9.36 -18.23 -1.43
CA GLU A 91 -9.10 -18.53 -2.84
C GLU A 91 -7.75 -17.97 -3.31
N VAL A 92 -7.46 -16.73 -2.95
CA VAL A 92 -6.18 -16.09 -3.30
C VAL A 92 -5.01 -16.81 -2.63
N ALA A 93 -5.17 -17.20 -1.38
CA ALA A 93 -4.14 -17.86 -0.58
C ALA A 93 -3.68 -19.20 -1.16
N GLN A 94 -4.52 -19.90 -1.94
CA GLN A 94 -4.14 -21.14 -2.64
C GLN A 94 -2.96 -20.95 -3.61
N GLY A 95 -2.69 -19.71 -4.06
CA GLY A 95 -1.56 -19.37 -4.92
C GLY A 95 -0.22 -19.26 -4.17
N PHE A 96 -0.20 -19.18 -2.86
CA PHE A 96 1.02 -19.08 -2.07
C PHE A 96 1.65 -20.47 -1.84
N LYS A 97 2.97 -20.55 -1.97
CA LYS A 97 3.74 -21.76 -1.69
C LYS A 97 4.16 -21.86 -0.21
N ASN A 98 4.08 -20.76 0.52
CA ASN A 98 4.52 -20.65 1.91
C ASN A 98 3.29 -20.52 2.82
N LYS A 99 3.15 -21.45 3.76
CA LYS A 99 2.02 -21.48 4.70
C LYS A 99 1.90 -20.21 5.54
N ARG A 100 3.00 -19.60 5.95
CA ARG A 100 2.98 -18.33 6.72
C ARG A 100 2.41 -17.18 5.91
N LEU A 101 2.74 -17.10 4.62
CA LEU A 101 2.16 -16.10 3.70
C LEU A 101 0.66 -16.34 3.50
N GLU A 102 0.27 -17.60 3.32
CA GLU A 102 -1.13 -18.00 3.20
C GLU A 102 -1.94 -17.60 4.42
N GLU A 103 -1.48 -17.94 5.62
CA GLU A 103 -2.13 -17.61 6.89
C GLU A 103 -2.27 -16.08 7.08
N ALA A 104 -1.22 -15.32 6.81
CA ALA A 104 -1.24 -13.86 6.92
C ALA A 104 -2.20 -13.22 5.91
N TRP A 105 -2.27 -13.76 4.69
CA TRP A 105 -3.23 -13.29 3.68
C TRP A 105 -4.69 -13.55 4.10
N ILE A 106 -4.96 -14.75 4.62
CA ILE A 106 -6.30 -15.14 5.09
C ILE A 106 -6.77 -14.28 6.27
N GLU A 107 -5.85 -13.81 7.12
CA GLU A 107 -6.18 -13.00 8.28
C GLU A 107 -6.72 -11.61 7.93
N HIS A 108 -6.35 -11.03 6.78
CA HIS A 108 -6.75 -9.66 6.49
C HIS A 108 -8.24 -9.55 6.18
N ARG A 109 -8.82 -8.41 6.54
CA ARG A 109 -10.25 -8.09 6.36
C ARG A 109 -10.45 -6.79 5.61
N THR A 110 -9.48 -5.90 5.69
CA THR A 110 -9.51 -4.56 5.11
C THR A 110 -8.15 -4.24 4.49
N TRP A 111 -8.08 -3.16 3.73
CA TRP A 111 -6.82 -2.74 3.14
C TRP A 111 -6.73 -1.22 2.96
N VAL A 112 -5.50 -0.73 2.91
CA VAL A 112 -5.17 0.64 2.51
C VAL A 112 -4.13 0.58 1.40
N ALA A 113 -4.40 1.22 0.27
CA ALA A 113 -3.48 1.28 -0.86
C ALA A 113 -2.92 2.70 -1.04
N PHE A 114 -1.64 2.77 -1.30
CA PHE A 114 -0.91 3.99 -1.65
C PHE A 114 -0.44 3.85 -3.09
N ASP A 115 -0.98 4.67 -3.99
CA ASP A 115 -0.65 4.64 -5.41
C ASP A 115 0.03 5.94 -5.81
N LEU A 116 1.16 5.86 -6.51
CA LEU A 116 1.77 7.05 -7.09
C LEU A 116 1.04 7.42 -8.38
N MET A 117 0.45 8.62 -8.40
CA MET A 117 -0.35 9.11 -9.52
C MET A 117 0.50 9.68 -10.66
N ASN A 118 1.77 9.95 -10.42
CA ASN A 118 2.70 10.46 -11.43
C ASN A 118 3.12 9.34 -12.41
N GLY A 119 2.95 9.55 -13.73
CA GLY A 119 3.17 8.52 -14.74
C GLY A 119 4.64 8.17 -15.02
N GLU A 120 5.56 9.13 -14.94
CA GLU A 120 6.95 8.96 -15.39
C GLU A 120 7.97 9.12 -14.26
N VAL A 121 7.78 8.37 -13.17
CA VAL A 121 8.74 8.35 -12.06
C VAL A 121 9.49 7.02 -12.06
N PRO A 122 10.84 7.03 -11.97
CA PRO A 122 11.61 5.79 -11.86
C PRO A 122 11.10 4.90 -10.73
N LYS A 123 10.96 3.61 -10.97
CA LYS A 123 10.38 2.64 -10.03
C LYS A 123 10.97 2.73 -8.63
N LYS A 124 12.28 2.78 -8.50
CA LYS A 124 12.95 2.89 -7.20
C LYS A 124 12.53 4.16 -6.45
N GLN A 125 12.45 5.29 -7.15
CA GLN A 125 12.04 6.56 -6.57
C GLN A 125 10.57 6.55 -6.17
N ALA A 126 9.71 5.96 -6.99
CA ALA A 126 8.29 5.79 -6.70
C ALA A 126 8.07 5.02 -5.40
N TYR A 127 8.72 3.86 -5.25
CA TYR A 127 8.62 3.07 -4.02
C TYR A 127 9.23 3.79 -2.81
N THR A 128 10.30 4.55 -3.00
CA THR A 128 10.88 5.36 -1.91
C THR A 128 9.84 6.35 -1.36
N VAL A 129 9.15 7.06 -2.24
CA VAL A 129 8.12 8.05 -1.85
C VAL A 129 6.94 7.39 -1.16
N LEU A 130 6.41 6.30 -1.76
CA LEU A 130 5.28 5.55 -1.18
C LEU A 130 5.63 4.93 0.16
N ALA A 131 6.82 4.34 0.29
CA ALA A 131 7.27 3.69 1.52
C ALA A 131 7.45 4.68 2.68
N LYS A 132 7.85 5.92 2.40
CA LYS A 132 7.92 6.98 3.43
C LYS A 132 6.56 7.19 4.10
N LEU A 133 5.50 7.31 3.31
CA LEU A 133 4.15 7.51 3.84
C LEU A 133 3.60 6.24 4.49
N ALA A 134 3.71 5.10 3.83
CA ALA A 134 3.20 3.83 4.34
C ALA A 134 3.84 3.43 5.67
N ALA A 135 5.14 3.66 5.83
CA ALA A 135 5.86 3.35 7.08
C ALA A 135 5.35 4.14 8.28
N GLU A 136 4.89 5.38 8.08
CA GLU A 136 4.33 6.21 9.16
C GLU A 136 2.91 5.78 9.58
N LEU A 137 2.22 5.01 8.72
CA LEU A 137 0.87 4.51 8.97
C LEU A 137 0.84 3.03 9.38
N LEU A 138 1.99 2.35 9.34
CA LEU A 138 2.10 0.96 9.74
C LEU A 138 1.89 0.80 11.24
N ASP A 139 0.99 -0.09 11.63
CA ASP A 139 0.71 -0.40 13.03
C ASP A 139 0.42 -1.89 13.26
N THR A 140 -0.01 -2.25 14.47
CA THR A 140 -0.27 -3.63 14.87
C THR A 140 -1.43 -4.32 14.13
N ARG A 141 -2.27 -3.56 13.41
CA ARG A 141 -3.35 -4.11 12.58
C ARG A 141 -2.83 -4.74 11.29
N CYS A 142 -1.63 -4.39 10.87
CA CYS A 142 -1.06 -4.84 9.61
C CYS A 142 -0.72 -6.34 9.64
N ALA A 143 -1.31 -7.10 8.72
CA ALA A 143 -0.95 -8.51 8.48
C ALA A 143 0.27 -8.62 7.55
N GLY A 144 0.40 -7.68 6.62
CA GLY A 144 1.50 -7.62 5.69
C GLY A 144 1.33 -6.52 4.66
N ILE A 145 2.34 -6.34 3.82
CA ILE A 145 2.29 -5.43 2.68
C ILE A 145 2.37 -6.22 1.37
N TYR A 146 1.61 -5.77 0.38
CA TYR A 146 1.61 -6.32 -0.96
C TYR A 146 2.03 -5.25 -1.97
N LEU A 147 2.93 -5.62 -2.88
CA LEU A 147 3.37 -4.79 -3.99
C LEU A 147 2.80 -5.39 -5.29
N PRO A 148 1.68 -4.87 -5.81
CA PRO A 148 1.01 -5.47 -6.97
C PRO A 148 1.90 -5.58 -8.20
N ARG A 149 2.64 -4.53 -8.52
CA ARG A 149 3.55 -4.51 -9.68
C ARG A 149 4.66 -5.56 -9.59
N GLU A 150 5.17 -5.81 -8.38
CA GLU A 150 6.24 -6.79 -8.12
C GLU A 150 5.68 -8.19 -7.83
N ASN A 151 4.36 -8.30 -7.66
CA ASN A 151 3.70 -9.51 -7.19
C ASN A 151 4.38 -10.09 -5.94
N GLN A 152 4.65 -9.23 -4.97
CA GLN A 152 5.37 -9.57 -3.75
C GLN A 152 4.53 -9.27 -2.51
N PHE A 153 4.37 -10.27 -1.66
CA PHE A 153 3.72 -10.15 -0.36
C PHE A 153 4.73 -10.40 0.76
N THR A 154 4.80 -9.47 1.72
CA THR A 154 5.71 -9.52 2.87
C THR A 154 4.90 -9.45 4.15
N ILE A 155 5.07 -10.42 5.04
CA ILE A 155 4.33 -10.52 6.31
C ILE A 155 4.86 -9.54 7.35
N GLN A 156 3.98 -9.14 8.30
CA GLN A 156 4.35 -8.22 9.40
C GLN A 156 4.58 -8.93 10.74
N SER A 157 4.06 -10.12 10.94
CA SER A 157 4.16 -10.83 12.22
C SER A 157 5.58 -11.02 12.75
N ASP A 158 6.57 -11.07 11.85
CA ASP A 158 8.00 -11.16 12.18
C ASP A 158 8.77 -9.85 11.93
N GLY A 159 8.06 -8.76 11.65
CA GLY A 159 8.66 -7.46 11.33
C GLY A 159 9.20 -7.32 9.90
N SER A 160 9.02 -8.32 9.04
CA SER A 160 9.55 -8.29 7.66
C SER A 160 8.96 -7.18 6.81
N ALA A 161 7.65 -6.89 6.94
CA ALA A 161 7.01 -5.81 6.21
C ALA A 161 7.58 -4.44 6.61
N GLU A 162 7.73 -4.18 7.90
CA GLU A 162 8.35 -2.94 8.40
C GLU A 162 9.78 -2.79 7.88
N MET A 163 10.56 -3.86 7.96
CA MET A 163 11.95 -3.85 7.47
C MET A 163 12.01 -3.60 5.96
N HIS A 164 11.09 -4.15 5.19
CA HIS A 164 10.99 -3.92 3.74
C HIS A 164 10.67 -2.45 3.44
N LEU A 165 9.69 -1.86 4.14
CA LEU A 165 9.38 -0.43 4.00
C LEU A 165 10.58 0.46 4.37
N ARG A 166 11.29 0.14 5.43
CA ARG A 166 12.51 0.87 5.84
C ARG A 166 13.59 0.84 4.76
N LYS A 167 13.80 -0.31 4.12
CA LYS A 167 14.75 -0.42 3.00
C LYS A 167 14.34 0.41 1.79
N MET A 168 13.04 0.43 1.46
CA MET A 168 12.54 1.20 0.33
C MET A 168 12.61 2.70 0.55
N LYS A 169 12.33 3.17 1.75
CA LYS A 169 12.37 4.63 2.03
C LYS A 169 13.77 5.22 2.17
N GLY A 170 14.78 4.38 2.27
CA GLY A 170 16.19 4.79 2.37
C GLY A 170 16.66 5.02 3.79
#